data_3cdcf4bd456877b930fa0246d3e84956
#
_entry.id   3cdcf4bd456877b930fa0246d3e84956
#
_cell.length_a   1.000
_cell.length_b   1.000
_cell.length_c   1.000
_cell.angle_alpha   90.00
_cell.angle_beta   90.00
_cell.angle_gamma   90.00
#
_symmetry.space_group_name_H-M   'P 1'
#
loop_
_entity.id
_entity.type
_entity.pdbx_description
1 polymer ?
#
loop_
_entity_poly.entity_id
_entity_poly.type
_entity_poly.pdbx_seq_one_letter_code
_entity_poly.pdbx_strand_id
1 'polypeptide(L)'
;NNAETFHTTVGGMGLTGLVITTKLKLRPIGNTWLSQQNLKTRSLRETLEAFENENAEHKAAWLDTRRMNGIVMFADHASEKEVEESKFAKQTLKLKTTSPIKMPSFFPEFALNRTSIDAFNWWYFHKQRKEKTDFLTHYENYFFQLDRLHHWNRIYGKKAVSYTHLRAHETIH
;
A
#
# COMPACT_ATOMS: atom_id res chain seq x y z
N ASN A 1 30.52 -10.85 12.86
CA ASN A 1 29.90 -9.96 11.88
C ASN A 1 29.62 -10.75 10.58
N ASN A 2 28.51 -11.42 10.55
CA ASN A 2 28.22 -12.29 9.43
C ASN A 2 27.16 -11.63 8.53
N ALA A 3 27.65 -10.91 7.51
CA ALA A 3 26.79 -10.22 6.54
C ALA A 3 25.83 -11.19 5.82
N GLU A 4 26.29 -12.41 5.56
CA GLU A 4 25.50 -13.48 4.95
C GLU A 4 24.33 -13.86 5.86
N THR A 5 24.58 -14.09 7.15
CA THR A 5 23.51 -14.40 8.13
C THR A 5 22.51 -13.22 8.24
N PHE A 6 22.99 -11.98 8.20
CA PHE A 6 22.10 -10.82 8.20
C PHE A 6 21.18 -10.80 6.99
N HIS A 7 21.74 -10.94 5.79
CA HIS A 7 20.95 -10.94 4.55
C HIS A 7 19.98 -12.12 4.47
N THR A 8 20.39 -13.30 4.95
CA THR A 8 19.51 -14.47 5.00
C THR A 8 18.39 -14.31 6.04
N THR A 9 18.64 -13.57 7.13
CA THR A 9 17.64 -13.31 8.17
C THR A 9 16.59 -12.28 7.72
N VAL A 10 17.00 -11.29 6.91
CA VAL A 10 16.05 -10.33 6.31
C VAL A 10 15.18 -11.09 5.29
N GLY A 11 13.88 -11.20 5.58
CA GLY A 11 12.95 -11.99 4.77
C GLY A 11 13.02 -13.52 4.99
N GLY A 12 13.83 -13.99 5.92
CA GLY A 12 14.05 -15.42 6.19
C GLY A 12 12.92 -16.14 6.95
N MET A 13 11.76 -15.48 7.15
CA MET A 13 10.55 -16.05 7.76
C MET A 13 10.77 -16.75 9.11
N GLY A 14 11.79 -16.35 9.87
CA GLY A 14 12.13 -16.96 11.16
C GLY A 14 12.93 -18.26 11.08
N LEU A 15 13.29 -18.74 9.89
CA LEU A 15 14.04 -19.98 9.70
C LEU A 15 15.51 -19.88 10.17
N THR A 16 16.05 -18.68 10.28
CA THR A 16 17.42 -18.42 10.73
C THR A 16 17.55 -18.25 12.24
N GLY A 17 16.43 -18.21 12.96
CA GLY A 17 16.40 -18.07 14.42
C GLY A 17 15.51 -16.94 14.91
N LEU A 18 15.62 -16.64 16.22
CA LEU A 18 14.86 -15.59 16.89
C LEU A 18 15.66 -14.29 16.91
N VAL A 19 15.12 -13.23 16.31
CA VAL A 19 15.70 -11.87 16.39
C VAL A 19 15.31 -11.23 17.72
N ILE A 20 16.29 -11.05 18.61
CA ILE A 20 16.07 -10.45 19.95
C ILE A 20 16.16 -8.93 19.89
N THR A 21 17.08 -8.41 19.11
CA THR A 21 17.33 -6.97 19.00
C THR A 21 17.60 -6.57 17.55
N THR A 22 17.08 -5.43 17.15
CA THR A 22 17.32 -4.86 15.81
C THR A 22 17.71 -3.39 15.94
N LYS A 23 18.75 -2.96 15.23
CA LYS A 23 19.15 -1.56 15.10
C LYS A 23 18.72 -1.05 13.74
N LEU A 24 17.80 -0.07 13.75
CA LEU A 24 17.29 0.56 12.54
C LEU A 24 17.94 1.92 12.33
N LYS A 25 18.39 2.18 11.10
CA LYS A 25 18.80 3.50 10.67
C LYS A 25 17.57 4.22 10.10
N LEU A 26 17.11 5.26 10.79
CA LEU A 26 15.99 6.08 10.35
C LEU A 26 16.47 7.22 9.45
N ARG A 27 15.64 7.60 8.49
CA ARG A 27 15.84 8.78 7.66
C ARG A 27 15.06 9.96 8.28
N PRO A 28 15.66 11.15 8.40
CA PRO A 28 14.91 12.34 8.80
C PRO A 28 13.95 12.76 7.69
N ILE A 29 12.76 13.19 8.08
CA ILE A 29 11.74 13.76 7.19
C ILE A 29 11.39 15.17 7.66
N GLY A 30 11.21 16.11 6.72
CA GLY A 30 10.81 17.50 7.03
C GLY A 30 9.32 17.64 7.30
N ASN A 31 8.51 16.78 6.69
CA ASN A 31 7.05 16.81 6.82
C ASN A 31 6.42 15.43 6.57
N THR A 32 5.11 15.31 6.82
CA THR A 32 4.33 14.07 6.67
C THR A 32 3.59 13.98 5.33
N TRP A 33 3.91 14.84 4.39
CA TRP A 33 3.24 14.91 3.10
C TRP A 33 4.11 14.31 1.99
N LEU A 34 3.43 13.68 1.05
CA LEU A 34 4.02 13.13 -0.16
C LEU A 34 3.46 13.88 -1.38
N SER A 35 4.31 14.21 -2.31
CA SER A 35 3.95 14.60 -3.66
C SER A 35 3.66 13.33 -4.44
N GLN A 36 2.38 13.04 -4.66
CA GLN A 36 1.93 11.81 -5.30
C GLN A 36 1.48 12.07 -6.73
N GLN A 37 1.94 11.22 -7.63
CA GLN A 37 1.51 11.16 -9.01
C GLN A 37 0.86 9.81 -9.28
N ASN A 38 -0.34 9.84 -9.84
CA ASN A 38 -1.02 8.63 -10.31
C ASN A 38 -1.02 8.60 -11.84
N LEU A 39 -0.59 7.48 -12.41
CA LEU A 39 -0.58 7.20 -13.82
C LEU A 39 -1.48 6.00 -14.12
N LYS A 40 -2.45 6.17 -15.03
CA LYS A 40 -3.26 5.06 -15.55
C LYS A 40 -2.46 4.27 -16.57
N THR A 41 -2.53 2.96 -16.45
CA THR A 41 -1.92 2.02 -17.40
C THR A 41 -2.98 1.09 -17.97
N ARG A 42 -2.88 0.75 -19.23
CA ARG A 42 -3.89 -0.05 -19.96
C ARG A 42 -3.46 -1.49 -20.18
N SER A 43 -2.23 -1.81 -19.81
CA SER A 43 -1.68 -3.15 -19.88
C SER A 43 -0.66 -3.39 -18.77
N LEU A 44 -0.39 -4.67 -18.49
CA LEU A 44 0.68 -5.06 -17.57
C LEU A 44 2.04 -4.56 -18.05
N ARG A 45 2.28 -4.57 -19.37
CA ARG A 45 3.52 -4.04 -19.95
C ARG A 45 3.71 -2.57 -19.61
N GLU A 46 2.71 -1.72 -19.85
CA GLU A 46 2.76 -0.30 -19.49
C GLU A 46 3.00 -0.09 -17.99
N THR A 47 2.40 -0.95 -17.16
CA THR A 47 2.63 -0.89 -15.70
C THR A 47 4.08 -1.16 -15.36
N LEU A 48 4.68 -2.20 -15.93
CA LEU A 48 6.08 -2.56 -15.69
C LEU A 48 7.04 -1.50 -16.23
N GLU A 49 6.82 -1.03 -17.47
CA GLU A 49 7.59 0.06 -18.07
C GLU A 49 7.53 1.34 -17.24
N ALA A 50 6.36 1.69 -16.69
CA ALA A 50 6.21 2.82 -15.80
C ALA A 50 7.03 2.65 -14.50
N PHE A 51 7.05 1.44 -13.92
CA PHE A 51 7.87 1.14 -12.75
C PHE A 51 9.38 1.24 -13.02
N GLU A 52 9.81 0.84 -14.20
CA GLU A 52 11.23 0.85 -14.58
C GLU A 52 11.72 2.27 -14.91
N ASN A 53 10.92 3.01 -15.68
CA ASN A 53 11.33 4.30 -16.23
C ASN A 53 11.19 5.49 -15.26
N GLU A 54 10.27 5.42 -14.29
CA GLU A 54 10.08 6.51 -13.33
C GLU A 54 11.06 6.39 -12.16
N ASN A 55 11.69 7.50 -11.80
CA ASN A 55 12.66 7.55 -10.69
C ASN A 55 12.03 8.16 -9.43
N ALA A 56 10.92 7.58 -8.95
CA ALA A 56 10.28 7.99 -7.71
C ALA A 56 10.80 7.18 -6.52
N GLU A 57 10.85 7.80 -5.34
CA GLU A 57 11.29 7.17 -4.10
C GLU A 57 10.39 5.99 -3.70
N HIS A 58 9.09 6.17 -3.86
CA HIS A 58 8.08 5.17 -3.53
C HIS A 58 7.23 4.87 -4.75
N LYS A 59 7.07 3.61 -5.03
CA LYS A 59 6.28 3.13 -6.17
C LYS A 59 5.30 2.06 -5.68
N ALA A 60 4.05 2.21 -6.06
CA ALA A 60 3.01 1.22 -5.80
C ALA A 60 2.08 1.14 -7.02
N ALA A 61 1.35 0.04 -7.17
CA ALA A 61 0.33 -0.05 -8.19
C ALA A 61 -0.90 -0.79 -7.67
N TRP A 62 -2.04 -0.32 -8.08
CA TRP A 62 -3.26 -1.12 -8.11
C TRP A 62 -3.40 -1.72 -9.51
N LEU A 63 -3.63 -3.02 -9.60
CA LEU A 63 -3.73 -3.76 -10.85
C LEU A 63 -5.03 -4.56 -10.89
N ASP A 64 -5.85 -4.34 -11.92
CA ASP A 64 -6.93 -5.24 -12.27
C ASP A 64 -6.35 -6.42 -13.06
N THR A 65 -6.12 -7.54 -12.38
CA THR A 65 -5.53 -8.76 -12.97
C THR A 65 -6.41 -9.42 -14.03
N ARG A 66 -7.67 -9.02 -14.14
CA ARG A 66 -8.61 -9.54 -15.14
C ARG A 66 -8.54 -8.78 -16.46
N ARG A 67 -8.37 -7.45 -16.39
CA ARG A 67 -8.27 -6.57 -17.54
C ARG A 67 -6.83 -6.17 -17.84
N MET A 68 -5.90 -6.51 -16.95
CA MET A 68 -4.48 -6.17 -17.02
C MET A 68 -4.23 -4.66 -17.15
N ASN A 69 -5.16 -3.83 -16.66
CA ASN A 69 -4.99 -2.40 -16.54
C ASN A 69 -4.75 -2.02 -15.07
N GLY A 70 -4.22 -0.82 -14.82
CA GLY A 70 -3.88 -0.42 -13.48
C GLY A 70 -3.75 1.07 -13.27
N ILE A 71 -3.46 1.44 -12.03
CA ILE A 71 -3.07 2.79 -11.63
C ILE A 71 -1.74 2.65 -10.90
N VAL A 72 -0.68 3.19 -11.49
CA VAL A 72 0.63 3.27 -10.87
C VAL A 72 0.68 4.55 -10.05
N MET A 73 1.16 4.45 -8.84
CA MET A 73 1.25 5.54 -7.88
C MET A 73 2.72 5.76 -7.54
N PHE A 74 3.26 6.88 -7.96
CA PHE A 74 4.58 7.35 -7.61
C PHE A 74 4.48 8.37 -6.50
N ALA A 75 5.40 8.34 -5.56
CA ALA A 75 5.42 9.32 -4.48
C ALA A 75 6.82 9.61 -4.00
N ASP A 76 7.09 10.90 -3.80
CA ASP A 76 8.28 11.42 -3.16
C ASP A 76 7.90 12.23 -1.93
N HIS A 77 8.80 12.40 -0.98
CA HIS A 77 8.56 13.32 0.12
C HIS A 77 8.41 14.75 -0.43
N ALA A 78 7.30 15.40 -0.10
CA ALA A 78 7.02 16.75 -0.54
C ALA A 78 8.06 17.73 0.05
N SER A 79 8.48 18.70 -0.74
CA SER A 79 9.32 19.78 -0.26
C SER A 79 8.54 20.69 0.71
N GLU A 80 9.23 21.38 1.60
CA GLU A 80 8.61 22.34 2.52
C GLU A 80 7.82 23.41 1.75
N LYS A 81 8.37 23.88 0.64
CA LYS A 81 7.75 24.88 -0.21
C LYS A 81 6.41 24.39 -0.81
N GLU A 82 6.36 23.17 -1.32
CA GLU A 82 5.12 22.58 -1.84
C GLU A 82 4.02 22.49 -0.77
N VAL A 83 4.42 22.14 0.47
CA VAL A 83 3.48 22.06 1.59
C VAL A 83 3.02 23.44 2.03
N GLU A 84 3.93 24.42 2.12
CA GLU A 84 3.62 25.82 2.51
C GLU A 84 2.70 26.51 1.51
N GLU A 85 2.89 26.31 0.22
CA GLU A 85 2.05 26.85 -0.85
C GLU A 85 0.68 26.17 -0.93
N SER A 86 0.50 25.04 -0.23
CA SER A 86 -0.73 24.28 -0.22
C SER A 86 -1.68 24.67 0.90
N LYS A 87 -2.92 24.19 0.82
CA LYS A 87 -3.91 24.28 1.91
C LYS A 87 -3.50 23.54 3.19
N PHE A 88 -2.39 22.78 3.16
CA PHE A 88 -1.90 21.95 4.26
C PHE A 88 -0.75 22.60 5.05
N ALA A 89 -0.35 23.83 4.74
CA ALA A 89 0.74 24.57 5.37
C ALA A 89 0.76 24.51 6.91
N LYS A 90 -0.41 24.50 7.55
CA LYS A 90 -0.56 24.42 9.02
C LYS A 90 -0.49 22.99 9.60
N GLN A 91 -0.25 21.97 8.77
CA GLN A 91 -0.34 20.55 9.15
C GLN A 91 0.93 19.78 8.81
N THR A 92 2.07 20.44 8.76
CA THR A 92 3.34 19.90 8.25
C THR A 92 3.78 18.60 8.94
N LEU A 93 3.65 18.51 10.26
CA LEU A 93 4.03 17.35 11.07
C LEU A 93 2.84 16.69 11.80
N LYS A 94 1.62 17.03 11.43
CA LYS A 94 0.45 16.47 12.09
C LYS A 94 0.24 15.01 11.69
N LEU A 95 0.31 14.12 12.67
CA LEU A 95 -0.15 12.75 12.50
C LEU A 95 -1.68 12.76 12.33
N LYS A 96 -2.15 12.35 11.18
CA LYS A 96 -3.58 12.32 10.87
C LYS A 96 -4.18 11.00 11.35
N THR A 97 -4.83 11.02 12.50
CA THR A 97 -5.66 9.90 12.92
C THR A 97 -6.96 9.93 12.11
N THR A 98 -7.03 9.20 11.01
CA THR A 98 -8.26 9.05 10.24
C THR A 98 -9.21 8.11 10.96
N SER A 99 -10.48 8.50 11.09
CA SER A 99 -11.50 7.61 11.65
C SER A 99 -11.62 6.34 10.81
N PRO A 100 -11.50 5.16 11.44
CA PRO A 100 -11.56 3.91 10.70
C PRO A 100 -12.96 3.63 10.18
N ILE A 101 -13.04 3.12 8.97
CA ILE A 101 -14.27 2.56 8.41
C ILE A 101 -14.36 1.11 8.90
N LYS A 102 -15.35 0.82 9.75
CA LYS A 102 -15.57 -0.54 10.26
C LYS A 102 -16.43 -1.33 9.28
N MET A 103 -15.91 -2.46 8.81
CA MET A 103 -16.74 -3.40 8.04
C MET A 103 -17.81 -4.02 8.96
N PRO A 104 -19.06 -4.10 8.51
CA PRO A 104 -20.15 -4.72 9.28
C PRO A 104 -19.79 -6.14 9.70
N SER A 105 -20.33 -6.59 10.85
CA SER A 105 -20.13 -7.96 11.32
C SER A 105 -20.76 -9.01 10.38
N PHE A 106 -21.76 -8.59 9.63
CA PHE A 106 -22.39 -9.37 8.58
C PHE A 106 -22.08 -8.73 7.23
N PHE A 107 -21.13 -9.32 6.49
CA PHE A 107 -20.91 -9.02 5.08
C PHE A 107 -21.40 -10.23 4.28
N PRO A 108 -22.32 -10.06 3.31
CA PRO A 108 -22.87 -11.18 2.58
C PRO A 108 -21.77 -11.92 1.80
N GLU A 109 -21.65 -13.24 1.97
CA GLU A 109 -20.65 -14.06 1.25
C GLU A 109 -20.79 -13.93 -0.27
N PHE A 110 -22.02 -13.69 -0.75
CA PHE A 110 -22.28 -13.47 -2.18
C PHE A 110 -21.82 -12.10 -2.70
N ALA A 111 -21.47 -11.15 -1.84
CA ALA A 111 -21.05 -9.82 -2.27
C ALA A 111 -19.70 -9.82 -2.99
N LEU A 112 -18.80 -10.78 -2.68
CA LEU A 112 -17.57 -11.02 -3.43
C LEU A 112 -17.84 -12.05 -4.54
N ASN A 113 -18.46 -11.61 -5.60
CA ASN A 113 -18.61 -12.40 -6.81
C ASN A 113 -17.90 -11.71 -7.99
N ARG A 114 -17.82 -12.43 -9.09
CA ARG A 114 -17.17 -11.94 -10.32
C ARG A 114 -17.70 -10.58 -10.78
N THR A 115 -19.00 -10.41 -10.76
CA THR A 115 -19.67 -9.19 -11.25
C THR A 115 -19.39 -7.99 -10.34
N SER A 116 -19.45 -8.18 -9.02
CA SER A 116 -19.18 -7.09 -8.06
C SER A 116 -17.72 -6.65 -8.09
N ILE A 117 -16.80 -7.61 -8.24
CA ILE A 117 -15.35 -7.30 -8.38
C ILE A 117 -15.11 -6.55 -9.70
N ASP A 118 -15.71 -7.00 -10.80
CA ASP A 118 -15.58 -6.33 -12.10
C ASP A 118 -16.17 -4.91 -12.08
N ALA A 119 -17.30 -4.72 -11.41
CA ALA A 119 -17.91 -3.40 -11.24
C ALA A 119 -17.05 -2.48 -10.37
N PHE A 120 -16.50 -2.99 -9.25
CA PHE A 120 -15.58 -2.25 -8.40
C PHE A 120 -14.30 -1.85 -9.15
N ASN A 121 -13.67 -2.79 -9.85
CA ASN A 121 -12.45 -2.54 -10.61
C ASN A 121 -12.69 -1.51 -11.71
N TRP A 122 -13.81 -1.64 -12.43
CA TRP A 122 -14.21 -0.68 -13.43
C TRP A 122 -14.38 0.73 -12.82
N TRP A 123 -15.14 0.83 -11.73
CA TRP A 123 -15.35 2.09 -11.02
C TRP A 123 -14.04 2.69 -10.51
N TYR A 124 -13.20 1.88 -9.86
CA TYR A 124 -11.94 2.34 -9.30
C TYR A 124 -11.01 2.89 -10.38
N PHE A 125 -10.90 2.19 -11.51
CA PHE A 125 -10.10 2.63 -12.66
C PHE A 125 -10.65 3.93 -13.27
N HIS A 126 -11.98 4.05 -13.43
CA HIS A 126 -12.60 5.20 -14.06
C HIS A 126 -12.82 6.40 -13.12
N LYS A 127 -12.70 6.20 -11.80
CA LYS A 127 -12.71 7.29 -10.80
C LYS A 127 -11.61 8.31 -11.09
N GLN A 128 -10.44 7.88 -11.52
CA GLN A 128 -9.43 8.76 -12.08
C GLN A 128 -9.81 9.10 -13.52
N ARG A 129 -10.21 10.35 -13.74
CA ARG A 129 -10.66 10.80 -15.08
C ARG A 129 -9.50 11.08 -16.02
N LYS A 130 -8.38 11.61 -15.48
CA LYS A 130 -7.18 11.96 -16.26
C LYS A 130 -6.22 10.78 -16.31
N GLU A 131 -5.45 10.66 -17.39
CA GLU A 131 -4.39 9.65 -17.50
C GLU A 131 -3.32 9.85 -16.42
N LYS A 132 -2.98 11.09 -16.11
CA LYS A 132 -2.01 11.48 -15.09
C LYS A 132 -2.62 12.50 -14.14
N THR A 133 -2.39 12.33 -12.84
CA THR A 133 -2.84 13.26 -11.80
C THR A 133 -1.75 13.45 -10.76
N ASP A 134 -1.50 14.70 -10.38
CA ASP A 134 -0.51 15.08 -9.36
C ASP A 134 -1.23 15.77 -8.20
N PHE A 135 -0.90 15.39 -6.96
CA PHE A 135 -1.51 15.95 -5.77
C PHE A 135 -0.67 15.66 -4.52
N LEU A 136 -0.85 16.49 -3.48
CA LEU A 136 -0.28 16.23 -2.17
C LEU A 136 -1.18 15.28 -1.39
N THR A 137 -0.57 14.26 -0.80
CA THR A 137 -1.25 13.30 0.07
C THR A 137 -0.49 13.10 1.38
N HIS A 138 -1.21 12.78 2.44
CA HIS A 138 -0.57 12.41 3.70
C HIS A 138 0.00 11.00 3.60
N TYR A 139 1.17 10.74 4.24
CA TYR A 139 1.86 9.45 4.15
C TYR A 139 0.97 8.26 4.51
N GLU A 140 0.05 8.40 5.49
CA GLU A 140 -0.90 7.34 5.86
C GLU A 140 -1.79 6.90 4.71
N ASN A 141 -2.22 7.83 3.87
CA ASN A 141 -3.09 7.49 2.73
C ASN A 141 -2.33 6.72 1.64
N TYR A 142 -1.02 6.89 1.57
CA TYR A 142 -0.18 6.20 0.58
C TYR A 142 0.27 4.83 1.09
N PHE A 143 0.87 4.76 2.28
CA PHE A 143 1.45 3.53 2.81
C PHE A 143 0.43 2.61 3.49
N PHE A 144 -0.60 3.16 4.11
CA PHE A 144 -1.55 2.43 4.96
C PHE A 144 -2.99 2.50 4.43
N GLN A 145 -3.15 2.30 3.12
CA GLN A 145 -4.46 2.42 2.45
C GLN A 145 -5.51 1.47 3.03
N LEU A 146 -5.11 0.25 3.40
CA LEU A 146 -6.00 -0.78 3.94
C LEU A 146 -6.22 -0.68 5.45
N ASP A 147 -5.32 -0.04 6.19
CA ASP A 147 -5.43 0.07 7.65
C ASP A 147 -6.64 0.92 8.10
N ARG A 148 -7.17 1.71 7.18
CA ARG A 148 -8.44 2.44 7.38
C ARG A 148 -9.67 1.54 7.39
N LEU A 149 -9.57 0.33 6.84
CA LEU A 149 -10.65 -0.66 6.80
C LEU A 149 -10.48 -1.64 7.96
N HIS A 150 -11.07 -1.33 9.11
CA HIS A 150 -11.07 -2.27 10.22
C HIS A 150 -11.95 -3.48 9.91
N HIS A 151 -11.46 -4.66 10.28
CA HIS A 151 -12.14 -5.94 10.05
C HIS A 151 -12.35 -6.26 8.56
N TRP A 152 -11.45 -5.82 7.70
CA TRP A 152 -11.51 -6.09 6.25
C TRP A 152 -11.57 -7.60 5.92
N ASN A 153 -11.03 -8.46 6.80
CA ASN A 153 -11.13 -9.92 6.69
C ASN A 153 -12.58 -10.43 6.61
N ARG A 154 -13.55 -9.70 7.14
CA ARG A 154 -14.98 -10.06 7.07
C ARG A 154 -15.53 -10.04 5.65
N ILE A 155 -14.89 -9.31 4.73
CA ILE A 155 -15.26 -9.24 3.33
C ILE A 155 -15.12 -10.61 2.66
N TYR A 156 -14.15 -11.42 3.08
CA TYR A 156 -13.83 -12.70 2.46
C TYR A 156 -14.66 -13.87 2.98
N GLY A 157 -15.51 -13.63 4.00
CA GLY A 157 -16.37 -14.66 4.57
C GLY A 157 -15.63 -15.71 5.41
N LYS A 158 -16.38 -16.68 5.94
CA LYS A 158 -15.86 -17.68 6.90
C LYS A 158 -14.92 -18.73 6.27
N LYS A 159 -14.98 -18.91 4.95
CA LYS A 159 -14.15 -19.88 4.23
C LYS A 159 -12.78 -19.36 3.81
N ALA A 160 -12.52 -18.06 4.01
CA ALA A 160 -11.26 -17.47 3.64
C ALA A 160 -10.16 -17.85 4.64
N VAL A 161 -8.98 -18.15 4.12
CA VAL A 161 -7.77 -18.36 4.92
C VAL A 161 -7.04 -17.04 5.04
N SER A 162 -6.78 -16.60 6.27
CA SER A 162 -5.97 -15.42 6.55
C SER A 162 -4.67 -15.85 7.23
N TYR A 163 -3.53 -15.49 6.65
CA TYR A 163 -2.23 -15.73 7.27
C TYR A 163 -1.96 -14.63 8.30
N THR A 164 -2.42 -14.86 9.53
CA THR A 164 -2.14 -13.94 10.65
C THR A 164 -0.89 -14.32 11.42
N HIS A 165 -0.40 -15.57 11.27
CA HIS A 165 0.79 -16.09 11.93
C HIS A 165 1.56 -16.98 10.95
N LEU A 166 2.82 -16.69 10.73
CA LEU A 166 3.78 -17.63 10.16
C LEU A 166 4.27 -18.54 11.29
N ARG A 167 3.55 -19.60 11.56
CA ARG A 167 4.11 -20.76 12.24
C ARG A 167 4.73 -21.65 11.18
N ALA A 168 6.05 -21.79 11.20
CA ALA A 168 6.70 -22.84 10.46
C ALA A 168 6.24 -24.17 11.08
N HIS A 169 5.55 -25.00 10.29
CA HIS A 169 5.10 -26.33 10.73
C HIS A 169 6.25 -27.24 11.17
N GLU A 170 7.46 -26.90 10.78
CA GLU A 170 8.67 -27.68 11.02
C GLU A 170 9.27 -27.49 12.41
N THR A 171 8.75 -26.59 13.24
CA THR A 171 9.25 -26.39 14.59
C THR A 171 8.46 -27.14 15.68
N ILE A 172 7.56 -28.05 15.28
CA ILE A 172 6.81 -28.91 16.19
C ILE A 172 7.28 -30.35 16.00
N HIS A 173 8.52 -30.61 16.40
CA HIS A 173 9.00 -31.96 16.71
C HIS A 173 9.82 -31.90 17.97
#